data_563ca10237363b3b1707e6259cf3f688
#
_entry.id   563ca10237363b3b1707e6259cf3f688
#
_cell.length_a   1.000
_cell.length_b   1.000
_cell.length_c   1.000
_cell.angle_alpha   90.00
_cell.angle_beta   90.00
_cell.angle_gamma   90.00
#
_symmetry.space_group_name_H-M   'P 1'
#
loop_
_entity.id
_entity.type
_entity.pdbx_description
1 polymer ?
#
loop_
_entity_poly.entity_id
_entity_poly.type
_entity_poly.pdbx_seq_one_letter_code
_entity_poly.pdbx_strand_id
1 'polypeptide(L)'
;TPLYSSAASDVYKRQVETRGDVGWPKRIQQAVMTGVSYMVPFVAAGGLLLALGFLVGGYDVADGWQVIPLEYSPTNLPGNDVLIDGAPVPFDRSGWALYLGAVLFAIGQLAMRFVVAALSGYIGYGLAGRPGIAPGFIGGAISVMVGAGFIGGLVTGLLAGLIAYWIGSWKVPRWLGSLMPVVIIPLLTSLAVGLLMFLLLGRPLGAIMTSLQGWLESMSGSSAILLGVIVGLMMCFDLGGPVNKAAYLFGTAGLSAGTDAAYEVMAAVMISGMVPPIALSVATFLRAKLFTPAEQENGKSAWLLGLSFVSEGAIPFAAADPFRVIPSMMLGGAAAGATSMALGVGAKAPHGGIFVIFAYEPWWGLFIALAAGVAVAAFAVIAAKRLWPNKTIEEAAHNAVAPEPTPTPTPSASAA
;
A
#
# COMPACT_ATOMS: atom_id res chain seq x y z
N THR A 1 8.99 32.91 -24.90
CA THR A 1 8.69 31.57 -24.36
C THR A 1 9.90 30.60 -24.22
N PRO A 2 11.13 31.07 -23.90
CA PRO A 2 12.27 30.19 -23.65
C PRO A 2 12.48 29.81 -22.17
N LEU A 3 11.80 30.46 -21.21
CA LEU A 3 12.08 30.27 -19.77
C LEU A 3 11.55 28.96 -19.18
N TYR A 4 10.52 28.34 -19.75
CA TYR A 4 9.99 27.05 -19.29
C TYR A 4 10.85 25.85 -19.70
N SER A 5 11.58 25.97 -20.80
CA SER A 5 12.44 24.89 -21.32
C SER A 5 13.75 24.76 -20.53
N SER A 6 14.31 25.85 -20.00
CA SER A 6 15.54 25.82 -19.21
C SER A 6 15.32 25.27 -17.80
N ALA A 7 14.24 25.70 -17.13
CA ALA A 7 13.90 25.21 -15.79
C ALA A 7 13.60 23.70 -15.77
N ALA A 8 12.89 23.19 -16.79
CA ALA A 8 12.65 21.76 -16.93
C ALA A 8 13.93 20.97 -17.21
N SER A 9 14.85 21.53 -18.02
CA SER A 9 16.14 20.90 -18.30
C SER A 9 17.08 20.92 -17.09
N ASP A 10 17.04 21.98 -16.27
CA ASP A 10 17.86 22.10 -15.06
C ASP A 10 17.34 21.21 -13.92
N VAL A 11 16.04 21.06 -13.77
CA VAL A 11 15.43 20.08 -12.85
C VAL A 11 15.78 18.66 -13.28
N TYR A 12 15.74 18.36 -14.59
CA TYR A 12 16.12 17.07 -15.13
C TYR A 12 17.63 16.79 -14.93
N LYS A 13 18.50 17.77 -15.16
CA LYS A 13 19.94 17.65 -14.90
C LYS A 13 20.24 17.42 -13.42
N ARG A 14 19.63 18.19 -12.51
CA ARG A 14 19.78 17.96 -11.05
C ARG A 14 19.30 16.58 -10.62
N GLN A 15 18.21 16.07 -11.18
CA GLN A 15 17.75 14.70 -10.92
C GLN A 15 18.72 13.63 -11.46
N VAL A 16 19.43 13.90 -12.54
CA VAL A 16 20.44 12.98 -13.10
C VAL A 16 21.74 13.05 -12.30
N GLU A 17 22.16 14.25 -11.88
CA GLU A 17 23.39 14.45 -11.09
C GLU A 17 23.28 13.86 -9.67
N THR A 18 22.12 13.98 -9.01
CA THR A 18 21.86 13.32 -7.71
C THR A 18 21.77 11.80 -7.81
N ARG A 19 21.56 11.23 -9.00
CA ARG A 19 21.57 9.77 -9.23
C ARG A 19 22.97 9.18 -9.36
N GLY A 20 24.00 9.99 -9.62
CA GLY A 20 25.37 9.52 -9.83
C GLY A 20 26.06 8.92 -8.61
N ASP A 21 25.70 9.38 -7.41
CA ASP A 21 26.40 9.03 -6.15
C ASP A 21 25.82 7.83 -5.40
N VAL A 22 24.73 7.23 -5.88
CA VAL A 22 24.05 6.15 -5.18
C VAL A 22 24.41 4.79 -5.76
N GLY A 23 25.00 3.90 -4.94
CA GLY A 23 25.35 2.53 -5.34
C GLY A 23 24.14 1.72 -5.86
N TRP A 24 24.39 0.77 -6.77
CA TRP A 24 23.35 -0.07 -7.41
C TRP A 24 22.34 -0.72 -6.46
N PRO A 25 22.75 -1.31 -5.31
CA PRO A 25 21.77 -1.92 -4.39
C PRO A 25 20.74 -0.90 -3.90
N LYS A 26 21.16 0.31 -3.56
CA LYS A 26 20.28 1.38 -3.11
C LYS A 26 19.39 1.92 -4.25
N ARG A 27 19.90 1.99 -5.49
CA ARG A 27 19.11 2.35 -6.68
C ARG A 27 18.01 1.34 -6.96
N ILE A 28 18.31 0.03 -6.87
CA ILE A 28 17.33 -1.05 -7.03
C ILE A 28 16.27 -0.94 -5.94
N GLN A 29 16.66 -0.79 -4.68
CA GLN A 29 15.73 -0.61 -3.57
C GLN A 29 14.82 0.61 -3.80
N GLN A 30 15.37 1.75 -4.18
CA GLN A 30 14.58 2.96 -4.48
C GLN A 30 13.61 2.75 -5.63
N ALA A 31 14.02 2.04 -6.69
CA ALA A 31 13.15 1.73 -7.82
C ALA A 31 11.99 0.81 -7.42
N VAL A 32 12.26 -0.23 -6.63
CA VAL A 32 11.20 -1.11 -6.09
C VAL A 32 10.24 -0.29 -5.21
N MET A 33 10.76 0.55 -4.31
CA MET A 33 9.92 1.43 -3.48
C MET A 33 9.09 2.41 -4.31
N THR A 34 9.64 2.93 -5.41
CA THR A 34 8.91 3.76 -6.36
C THR A 34 7.75 2.98 -6.97
N GLY A 35 8.00 1.78 -7.50
CA GLY A 35 6.96 0.91 -8.05
C GLY A 35 5.83 0.65 -7.06
N VAL A 36 6.18 0.30 -5.82
CA VAL A 36 5.20 0.08 -4.75
C VAL A 36 4.38 1.33 -4.46
N SER A 37 5.01 2.49 -4.31
CA SER A 37 4.32 3.74 -3.98
C SER A 37 3.33 4.16 -5.08
N TYR A 38 3.66 3.95 -6.35
CA TYR A 38 2.76 4.23 -7.46
C TYR A 38 1.67 3.16 -7.68
N MET A 39 1.90 1.92 -7.21
CA MET A 39 0.91 0.85 -7.24
C MET A 39 -0.21 1.08 -6.20
N VAL A 40 0.12 1.62 -5.02
CA VAL A 40 -0.83 1.78 -3.90
C VAL A 40 -2.14 2.49 -4.30
N PRO A 41 -2.15 3.59 -5.07
CA PRO A 41 -3.41 4.23 -5.49
C PRO A 41 -4.33 3.31 -6.32
N PHE A 42 -3.78 2.43 -7.16
CA PHE A 42 -4.58 1.45 -7.92
C PHE A 42 -5.23 0.43 -6.98
N VAL A 43 -4.47 -0.04 -5.99
CA VAL A 43 -4.96 -0.97 -4.98
C VAL A 43 -6.04 -0.32 -4.11
N ALA A 44 -5.80 0.91 -3.63
CA ALA A 44 -6.73 1.64 -2.78
C ALA A 44 -8.05 1.96 -3.52
N ALA A 45 -7.96 2.54 -4.71
CA ALA A 45 -9.15 2.86 -5.51
C ALA A 45 -9.87 1.59 -5.97
N GLY A 46 -9.13 0.60 -6.45
CA GLY A 46 -9.68 -0.68 -6.91
C GLY A 46 -10.38 -1.42 -5.77
N GLY A 47 -9.70 -1.58 -4.63
CA GLY A 47 -10.26 -2.26 -3.47
C GLY A 47 -11.51 -1.59 -2.92
N LEU A 48 -11.53 -0.25 -2.81
CA LEU A 48 -12.71 0.49 -2.34
C LEU A 48 -13.89 0.35 -3.31
N LEU A 49 -13.65 0.42 -4.62
CA LEU A 49 -14.69 0.29 -5.64
C LEU A 49 -15.25 -1.14 -5.70
N LEU A 50 -14.41 -2.17 -5.56
CA LEU A 50 -14.87 -3.56 -5.41
C LEU A 50 -15.80 -3.70 -4.21
N ALA A 51 -15.37 -3.15 -3.12
CA ALA A 51 -16.08 -3.19 -1.87
C ALA A 51 -17.44 -2.47 -1.95
N LEU A 52 -17.49 -1.28 -2.54
CA LEU A 52 -18.74 -0.56 -2.82
C LEU A 52 -19.63 -1.35 -3.79
N GLY A 53 -19.04 -2.03 -4.77
CA GLY A 53 -19.73 -2.92 -5.69
C GLY A 53 -20.47 -4.03 -4.96
N PHE A 54 -19.81 -4.70 -4.03
CA PHE A 54 -20.44 -5.72 -3.16
C PHE A 54 -21.53 -5.13 -2.25
N LEU A 55 -21.28 -3.97 -1.67
CA LEU A 55 -22.24 -3.32 -0.77
C LEU A 55 -23.56 -2.98 -1.49
N VAL A 56 -23.47 -2.46 -2.71
CA VAL A 56 -24.62 -2.02 -3.49
C VAL A 56 -25.26 -3.18 -4.27
N GLY A 57 -24.44 -4.00 -4.91
CA GLY A 57 -24.88 -5.06 -5.83
C GLY A 57 -25.13 -6.42 -5.20
N GLY A 58 -24.62 -6.67 -3.98
CA GLY A 58 -24.59 -8.01 -3.41
C GLY A 58 -23.27 -8.74 -3.70
N TYR A 59 -23.02 -9.86 -3.01
CA TYR A 59 -21.78 -10.64 -3.20
C TYR A 59 -21.73 -11.36 -4.56
N ASP A 60 -22.88 -11.74 -5.08
CA ASP A 60 -23.08 -12.40 -6.35
C ASP A 60 -22.76 -11.51 -7.55
N VAL A 61 -22.66 -10.20 -7.35
CA VAL A 61 -22.24 -9.25 -8.41
C VAL A 61 -20.88 -9.61 -9.03
N ALA A 62 -20.04 -10.35 -8.28
CA ALA A 62 -18.77 -10.87 -8.77
C ALA A 62 -18.91 -11.84 -9.94
N ASP A 63 -20.04 -12.52 -10.09
CA ASP A 63 -20.30 -13.45 -11.18
C ASP A 63 -20.80 -12.74 -12.44
N GLY A 64 -21.42 -11.56 -12.29
CA GLY A 64 -22.04 -10.80 -13.38
C GLY A 64 -21.31 -9.56 -13.87
N TRP A 65 -20.22 -9.14 -13.22
CA TRP A 65 -19.59 -7.84 -13.49
C TRP A 65 -19.03 -7.65 -14.92
N GLN A 66 -18.76 -8.74 -15.63
CA GLN A 66 -18.26 -8.67 -17.02
C GLN A 66 -19.41 -8.49 -18.03
N VAL A 67 -20.61 -8.91 -17.67
CA VAL A 67 -21.78 -8.93 -18.57
C VAL A 67 -22.71 -7.76 -18.26
N ILE A 68 -23.09 -7.57 -17.00
CA ILE A 68 -24.11 -6.60 -16.59
C ILE A 68 -23.81 -5.16 -17.06
N PRO A 69 -22.59 -4.60 -16.89
CA PRO A 69 -22.29 -3.25 -17.33
C PRO A 69 -22.29 -3.05 -18.84
N LEU A 70 -22.16 -4.12 -19.60
CA LEU A 70 -22.08 -4.08 -21.07
C LEU A 70 -23.41 -4.33 -21.76
N GLU A 71 -24.24 -5.22 -21.20
CA GLU A 71 -25.52 -5.62 -21.82
C GLU A 71 -26.72 -4.83 -21.29
N TYR A 72 -26.58 -4.25 -20.11
CA TYR A 72 -27.62 -3.43 -19.47
C TYR A 72 -27.25 -1.95 -19.46
N SER A 73 -28.24 -1.10 -19.23
CA SER A 73 -28.08 0.36 -19.24
C SER A 73 -29.04 1.02 -18.23
N PRO A 74 -28.88 2.31 -17.92
CA PRO A 74 -29.82 3.04 -17.09
C PRO A 74 -31.28 3.01 -17.54
N THR A 75 -31.52 2.74 -18.83
CA THR A 75 -32.86 2.64 -19.44
C THR A 75 -33.32 1.19 -19.60
N ASN A 76 -32.44 0.21 -19.42
CA ASN A 76 -32.73 -1.21 -19.49
C ASN A 76 -32.00 -1.90 -18.33
N LEU A 77 -32.63 -1.92 -17.17
CA LEU A 77 -32.03 -2.45 -15.95
C LEU A 77 -32.12 -3.97 -15.85
N PRO A 78 -31.14 -4.67 -15.23
CA PRO A 78 -31.16 -6.11 -15.05
C PRO A 78 -32.28 -6.55 -14.09
N GLY A 79 -32.92 -7.69 -14.39
CA GLY A 79 -33.79 -8.40 -13.46
C GLY A 79 -32.99 -9.15 -12.40
N ASN A 80 -33.64 -10.06 -11.66
CA ASN A 80 -32.97 -10.96 -10.72
C ASN A 80 -32.26 -12.11 -11.45
N ASP A 81 -32.66 -12.44 -12.66
CA ASP A 81 -32.00 -13.43 -13.51
C ASP A 81 -31.30 -12.72 -14.68
N VAL A 82 -30.00 -12.93 -14.79
CA VAL A 82 -29.16 -12.38 -15.85
C VAL A 82 -28.58 -13.53 -16.66
N LEU A 83 -28.65 -13.45 -18.01
CA LEU A 83 -28.04 -14.43 -18.87
C LEU A 83 -26.53 -14.24 -18.91
N ILE A 84 -25.79 -15.24 -18.42
CA ILE A 84 -24.31 -15.28 -18.46
C ILE A 84 -23.94 -16.55 -19.21
N ASP A 85 -23.17 -16.41 -20.29
CA ASP A 85 -22.80 -17.52 -21.20
C ASP A 85 -23.99 -18.38 -21.68
N GLY A 86 -25.16 -17.73 -21.84
CA GLY A 86 -26.39 -18.37 -22.32
C GLY A 86 -27.19 -19.11 -21.25
N ALA A 87 -26.76 -19.07 -19.97
CA ALA A 87 -27.49 -19.64 -18.83
C ALA A 87 -28.03 -18.53 -17.93
N PRO A 88 -29.26 -18.65 -17.37
CA PRO A 88 -29.74 -17.70 -16.37
C PRO A 88 -29.01 -17.90 -15.05
N VAL A 89 -28.40 -16.83 -14.54
CA VAL A 89 -27.74 -16.78 -13.23
C VAL A 89 -28.61 -15.90 -12.31
N PRO A 90 -29.08 -16.42 -11.18
CA PRO A 90 -29.87 -15.65 -10.21
C PRO A 90 -28.99 -14.71 -9.39
N PHE A 91 -29.50 -13.49 -9.13
CA PHE A 91 -28.89 -12.47 -8.29
C PHE A 91 -29.83 -12.05 -7.17
N ASP A 92 -29.27 -11.81 -5.98
CA ASP A 92 -30.03 -11.34 -4.82
C ASP A 92 -30.60 -9.94 -5.00
N ARG A 93 -29.96 -9.15 -5.85
CA ARG A 93 -30.34 -7.78 -6.18
C ARG A 93 -30.82 -7.68 -7.64
N SER A 94 -31.55 -6.61 -7.93
CA SER A 94 -32.03 -6.31 -9.30
C SER A 94 -32.09 -4.80 -9.53
N GLY A 95 -32.40 -4.39 -10.75
CA GLY A 95 -32.58 -3.01 -11.13
C GLY A 95 -31.33 -2.17 -10.90
N TRP A 96 -31.50 -0.97 -10.35
CA TRP A 96 -30.41 -0.04 -10.12
C TRP A 96 -29.33 -0.56 -9.14
N ALA A 97 -29.73 -1.32 -8.13
CA ALA A 97 -28.78 -1.86 -7.16
C ALA A 97 -27.80 -2.83 -7.81
N LEU A 98 -28.32 -3.79 -8.58
CA LEU A 98 -27.48 -4.76 -9.30
C LEU A 98 -26.62 -4.07 -10.37
N TYR A 99 -27.24 -3.18 -11.19
CA TYR A 99 -26.53 -2.48 -12.27
C TYR A 99 -25.39 -1.62 -11.73
N LEU A 100 -25.67 -0.72 -10.76
CA LEU A 100 -24.66 0.17 -10.20
C LEU A 100 -23.58 -0.61 -9.43
N GLY A 101 -23.98 -1.65 -8.68
CA GLY A 101 -23.05 -2.55 -8.02
C GLY A 101 -22.09 -3.22 -8.99
N ALA A 102 -22.60 -3.74 -10.12
CA ALA A 102 -21.79 -4.37 -11.17
C ALA A 102 -20.85 -3.35 -11.85
N VAL A 103 -21.29 -2.12 -12.09
CA VAL A 103 -20.45 -1.04 -12.65
C VAL A 103 -19.31 -0.67 -11.69
N LEU A 104 -19.62 -0.45 -10.42
CA LEU A 104 -18.61 -0.15 -9.39
C LEU A 104 -17.60 -1.29 -9.25
N PHE A 105 -18.10 -2.52 -9.21
CA PHE A 105 -17.27 -3.72 -9.14
C PHE A 105 -16.38 -3.86 -10.38
N ALA A 106 -16.92 -3.63 -11.58
CA ALA A 106 -16.16 -3.68 -12.82
C ALA A 106 -15.01 -2.66 -12.85
N ILE A 107 -15.27 -1.42 -12.45
CA ILE A 107 -14.23 -0.38 -12.36
C ILE A 107 -13.15 -0.81 -11.35
N GLY A 108 -13.56 -1.33 -10.20
CA GLY A 108 -12.64 -1.84 -9.17
C GLY A 108 -11.77 -3.00 -9.68
N GLN A 109 -12.36 -3.98 -10.35
CA GLN A 109 -11.64 -5.11 -10.94
C GLN A 109 -10.65 -4.68 -12.02
N LEU A 110 -11.04 -3.73 -12.88
CA LEU A 110 -10.13 -3.19 -13.89
C LEU A 110 -8.94 -2.47 -13.24
N ALA A 111 -9.17 -1.68 -12.18
CA ALA A 111 -8.09 -1.04 -11.43
C ALA A 111 -7.14 -2.09 -10.81
N MET A 112 -7.67 -3.17 -10.21
CA MET A 112 -6.88 -4.26 -9.63
C MET A 112 -6.04 -5.00 -10.68
N ARG A 113 -6.54 -5.17 -11.90
CA ARG A 113 -5.77 -5.78 -13.01
C ARG A 113 -4.52 -4.99 -13.38
N PHE A 114 -4.53 -3.67 -13.16
CA PHE A 114 -3.35 -2.82 -13.42
C PHE A 114 -2.30 -2.85 -12.30
N VAL A 115 -2.58 -3.41 -11.14
CA VAL A 115 -1.70 -3.38 -9.96
C VAL A 115 -0.30 -3.90 -10.29
N VAL A 116 -0.19 -5.09 -10.88
CA VAL A 116 1.10 -5.72 -11.23
C VAL A 116 1.78 -4.96 -12.37
N ALA A 117 1.02 -4.52 -13.37
CA ALA A 117 1.55 -3.73 -14.48
C ALA A 117 2.07 -2.36 -14.01
N ALA A 118 1.34 -1.69 -13.11
CA ALA A 118 1.77 -0.43 -12.51
C ALA A 118 3.02 -0.61 -11.66
N LEU A 119 3.07 -1.63 -10.79
CA LEU A 119 4.26 -1.98 -10.03
C LEU A 119 5.48 -2.11 -10.94
N SER A 120 5.40 -2.97 -11.94
CA SER A 120 6.48 -3.25 -12.88
C SER A 120 6.88 -2.02 -13.70
N GLY A 121 5.89 -1.27 -14.21
CA GLY A 121 6.11 -0.05 -14.99
C GLY A 121 6.83 1.04 -14.20
N TYR A 122 6.45 1.25 -12.94
CA TYR A 122 7.07 2.27 -12.11
C TYR A 122 8.39 1.83 -11.48
N ILE A 123 8.66 0.53 -11.34
CA ILE A 123 10.03 0.03 -11.09
C ILE A 123 10.93 0.36 -12.30
N GLY A 124 10.47 0.09 -13.53
CA GLY A 124 11.16 0.45 -14.75
C GLY A 124 11.44 1.96 -14.84
N TYR A 125 10.45 2.78 -14.47
CA TYR A 125 10.61 4.23 -14.36
C TYR A 125 11.67 4.62 -13.32
N GLY A 126 11.67 3.98 -12.16
CA GLY A 126 12.64 4.24 -11.08
C GLY A 126 14.09 4.05 -11.52
N LEU A 127 14.36 3.10 -12.42
CA LEU A 127 15.71 2.80 -12.92
C LEU A 127 16.09 3.58 -14.18
N ALA A 128 15.16 3.67 -15.16
CA ALA A 128 15.47 4.22 -16.50
C ALA A 128 14.70 5.49 -16.85
N GLY A 129 13.86 6.01 -15.95
CA GLY A 129 12.98 7.14 -16.23
C GLY A 129 11.86 6.78 -17.21
N ARG A 130 11.36 7.78 -17.96
CA ARG A 130 10.21 7.60 -18.88
C ARG A 130 10.33 6.43 -19.87
N PRO A 131 11.48 6.18 -20.51
CA PRO A 131 11.61 5.04 -21.45
C PRO A 131 11.38 3.67 -20.82
N GLY A 132 11.58 3.53 -19.49
CA GLY A 132 11.35 2.28 -18.75
C GLY A 132 9.90 1.98 -18.44
N ILE A 133 8.98 2.97 -18.56
CA ILE A 133 7.56 2.79 -18.17
C ILE A 133 6.88 1.74 -19.05
N ALA A 134 6.83 1.96 -20.36
CA ALA A 134 6.10 1.08 -21.27
C ALA A 134 6.58 -0.38 -21.21
N PRO A 135 7.88 -0.69 -21.30
CA PRO A 135 8.35 -2.06 -21.21
C PRO A 135 8.10 -2.67 -19.82
N GLY A 136 8.14 -1.88 -18.75
CA GLY A 136 7.76 -2.35 -17.42
C GLY A 136 6.28 -2.72 -17.34
N PHE A 137 5.37 -1.87 -17.82
CA PHE A 137 3.93 -2.17 -17.88
C PHE A 137 3.63 -3.42 -18.71
N ILE A 138 4.26 -3.56 -19.87
CA ILE A 138 4.12 -4.74 -20.74
C ILE A 138 4.62 -5.99 -20.01
N GLY A 139 5.80 -5.93 -19.37
CA GLY A 139 6.36 -7.03 -18.61
C GLY A 139 5.47 -7.46 -17.44
N GLY A 140 4.90 -6.49 -16.72
CA GLY A 140 3.94 -6.75 -15.64
C GLY A 140 2.65 -7.41 -16.14
N ALA A 141 2.11 -6.98 -17.27
CA ALA A 141 0.96 -7.62 -17.89
C ALA A 141 1.26 -9.07 -18.32
N ILE A 142 2.43 -9.30 -18.94
CA ILE A 142 2.89 -10.66 -19.26
C ILE A 142 3.04 -11.51 -18.00
N SER A 143 3.54 -10.96 -16.90
CA SER A 143 3.68 -11.68 -15.62
C SER A 143 2.34 -12.22 -15.11
N VAL A 144 1.28 -11.43 -15.21
CA VAL A 144 -0.08 -11.88 -14.87
C VAL A 144 -0.53 -13.00 -15.81
N MET A 145 -0.32 -12.82 -17.12
CA MET A 145 -0.74 -13.77 -18.15
C MET A 145 -0.07 -15.15 -17.98
N VAL A 146 1.20 -15.20 -17.60
CA VAL A 146 1.95 -16.46 -17.41
C VAL A 146 1.82 -17.05 -15.99
N GLY A 147 0.95 -16.49 -15.14
CA GLY A 147 0.75 -16.95 -13.77
C GLY A 147 1.88 -16.61 -12.79
N ALA A 148 2.86 -15.79 -13.21
CA ALA A 148 3.94 -15.34 -12.35
C ALA A 148 3.53 -14.19 -11.39
N GLY A 149 2.37 -13.59 -11.63
CA GLY A 149 1.70 -12.62 -10.76
C GLY A 149 2.61 -11.49 -10.30
N PHE A 150 2.54 -11.20 -9.01
CA PHE A 150 3.27 -10.09 -8.38
C PHE A 150 4.80 -10.28 -8.42
N ILE A 151 5.29 -11.51 -8.15
CA ILE A 151 6.73 -11.81 -8.18
C ILE A 151 7.29 -11.59 -9.59
N GLY A 152 6.55 -12.05 -10.60
CA GLY A 152 6.88 -11.76 -11.99
C GLY A 152 6.91 -10.27 -12.31
N GLY A 153 5.96 -9.50 -11.75
CA GLY A 153 5.92 -8.03 -11.88
C GLY A 153 7.15 -7.32 -11.31
N LEU A 154 7.64 -7.76 -10.16
CA LEU A 154 8.90 -7.26 -9.57
C LEU A 154 10.09 -7.54 -10.49
N VAL A 155 10.21 -8.79 -10.94
CA VAL A 155 11.32 -9.23 -11.80
C VAL A 155 11.29 -8.50 -13.15
N THR A 156 10.13 -8.42 -13.79
CA THR A 156 9.99 -7.74 -15.09
C THR A 156 10.22 -6.23 -14.99
N GLY A 157 9.80 -5.59 -13.91
CA GLY A 157 10.07 -4.17 -13.66
C GLY A 157 11.56 -3.88 -13.53
N LEU A 158 12.29 -4.71 -12.78
CA LEU A 158 13.74 -4.62 -12.67
C LEU A 158 14.44 -4.87 -14.01
N LEU A 159 14.07 -5.93 -14.73
CA LEU A 159 14.62 -6.24 -16.04
C LEU A 159 14.35 -5.12 -17.04
N ALA A 160 13.12 -4.64 -17.10
CA ALA A 160 12.75 -3.52 -17.98
C ALA A 160 13.57 -2.27 -17.67
N GLY A 161 13.71 -1.94 -16.39
CA GLY A 161 14.49 -0.80 -15.97
C GLY A 161 15.98 -0.94 -16.29
N LEU A 162 16.58 -2.09 -16.00
CA LEU A 162 18.00 -2.35 -16.26
C LEU A 162 18.32 -2.38 -17.76
N ILE A 163 17.50 -3.08 -18.56
CA ILE A 163 17.69 -3.17 -20.01
C ILE A 163 17.48 -1.79 -20.65
N ALA A 164 16.42 -1.06 -20.27
CA ALA A 164 16.17 0.29 -20.78
C ALA A 164 17.30 1.26 -20.41
N TYR A 165 17.83 1.17 -19.19
CA TYR A 165 18.98 1.95 -18.75
C TYR A 165 20.22 1.63 -19.59
N TRP A 166 20.50 0.34 -19.82
CA TRP A 166 21.62 -0.11 -20.62
C TRP A 166 21.52 0.36 -22.08
N ILE A 167 20.38 0.16 -22.76
CA ILE A 167 20.16 0.65 -24.13
C ILE A 167 20.26 2.19 -24.18
N GLY A 168 19.76 2.89 -23.16
CA GLY A 168 19.83 4.33 -23.04
C GLY A 168 21.26 4.89 -22.93
N SER A 169 22.23 4.06 -22.53
CA SER A 169 23.65 4.43 -22.48
C SER A 169 24.39 4.33 -23.83
N TRP A 170 23.73 3.80 -24.88
CA TRP A 170 24.34 3.65 -26.18
C TRP A 170 24.63 5.00 -26.85
N LYS A 171 25.80 5.13 -27.38
CA LYS A 171 26.20 6.31 -28.19
C LYS A 171 25.63 6.16 -29.58
N VAL A 172 24.64 6.98 -29.93
CA VAL A 172 23.97 6.92 -31.24
C VAL A 172 24.15 8.25 -32.01
N PRO A 173 24.05 8.24 -33.33
CA PRO A 173 24.05 9.46 -34.13
C PRO A 173 22.92 10.41 -33.75
N ARG A 174 23.12 11.72 -33.96
CA ARG A 174 22.15 12.76 -33.54
C ARG A 174 20.73 12.55 -34.09
N TRP A 175 20.60 12.09 -35.33
CA TRP A 175 19.30 11.84 -35.97
C TRP A 175 18.51 10.70 -35.28
N LEU A 176 19.21 9.73 -34.69
CA LEU A 176 18.61 8.61 -33.97
C LEU A 176 18.30 8.95 -32.50
N GLY A 177 18.97 9.96 -31.96
CA GLY A 177 18.88 10.34 -30.55
C GLY A 177 17.48 10.70 -30.09
N SER A 178 16.65 11.32 -30.96
CA SER A 178 15.26 11.65 -30.67
C SER A 178 14.33 10.42 -30.64
N LEU A 179 14.66 9.38 -31.42
CA LEU A 179 13.90 8.12 -31.48
C LEU A 179 14.23 7.17 -30.33
N MET A 180 15.40 7.33 -29.71
CA MET A 180 15.84 6.46 -28.61
C MET A 180 14.80 6.34 -27.48
N PRO A 181 14.37 7.44 -26.80
CA PRO A 181 13.49 7.33 -25.65
C PRO A 181 12.04 6.97 -25.99
N VAL A 182 11.60 7.23 -27.23
CA VAL A 182 10.19 7.09 -27.61
C VAL A 182 9.89 5.77 -28.32
N VAL A 183 10.84 5.27 -29.11
CA VAL A 183 10.64 4.08 -29.97
C VAL A 183 11.64 2.98 -29.64
N ILE A 184 12.95 3.26 -29.76
CA ILE A 184 13.98 2.21 -29.74
C ILE A 184 14.09 1.54 -28.37
N ILE A 185 14.23 2.33 -27.31
CA ILE A 185 14.34 1.78 -25.95
C ILE A 185 13.07 1.02 -25.58
N PRO A 186 11.83 1.59 -25.68
CA PRO A 186 10.63 0.84 -25.37
C PRO A 186 10.44 -0.43 -26.20
N LEU A 187 10.71 -0.37 -27.50
CA LEU A 187 10.55 -1.52 -28.40
C LEU A 187 11.51 -2.67 -28.04
N LEU A 188 12.81 -2.37 -28.02
CA LEU A 188 13.83 -3.40 -27.77
C LEU A 188 13.74 -3.97 -26.35
N THR A 189 13.45 -3.11 -25.37
CA THR A 189 13.29 -3.56 -23.98
C THR A 189 12.04 -4.41 -23.81
N SER A 190 10.90 -4.02 -24.40
CA SER A 190 9.66 -4.83 -24.34
C SER A 190 9.85 -6.18 -25.01
N LEU A 191 10.51 -6.22 -26.18
CA LEU A 191 10.82 -7.46 -26.86
C LEU A 191 11.72 -8.36 -26.00
N ALA A 192 12.80 -7.81 -25.43
CA ALA A 192 13.71 -8.58 -24.58
C ALA A 192 13.02 -9.11 -23.33
N VAL A 193 12.28 -8.27 -22.59
CA VAL A 193 11.53 -8.68 -21.39
C VAL A 193 10.46 -9.70 -21.74
N GLY A 194 9.73 -9.49 -22.82
CA GLY A 194 8.68 -10.41 -23.26
C GLY A 194 9.24 -11.79 -23.62
N LEU A 195 10.32 -11.83 -24.42
CA LEU A 195 10.98 -13.09 -24.77
C LEU A 195 11.55 -13.80 -23.54
N LEU A 196 12.20 -13.07 -22.63
CA LEU A 196 12.70 -13.65 -21.38
C LEU A 196 11.56 -14.26 -20.54
N MET A 197 10.43 -13.57 -20.45
CA MET A 197 9.27 -14.08 -19.69
C MET A 197 8.65 -15.31 -20.35
N PHE A 198 8.34 -15.26 -21.65
CA PHE A 198 7.66 -16.38 -22.32
C PHE A 198 8.54 -17.60 -22.49
N LEU A 199 9.84 -17.43 -22.75
CA LEU A 199 10.74 -18.55 -23.05
C LEU A 199 11.46 -19.10 -21.83
N LEU A 200 11.75 -18.26 -20.83
CA LEU A 200 12.66 -18.66 -19.74
C LEU A 200 12.07 -18.49 -18.35
N LEU A 201 11.57 -17.30 -18.00
CA LEU A 201 11.26 -16.92 -16.62
C LEU A 201 9.81 -17.22 -16.20
N GLY A 202 8.86 -17.25 -17.14
CA GLY A 202 7.43 -17.35 -16.80
C GLY A 202 7.09 -18.62 -16.03
N ARG A 203 7.55 -19.78 -16.50
CA ARG A 203 7.29 -21.06 -15.82
C ARG A 203 7.90 -21.15 -14.42
N PRO A 204 9.21 -20.85 -14.20
CA PRO A 204 9.78 -20.92 -12.86
C PRO A 204 9.17 -19.87 -11.90
N LEU A 205 8.89 -18.65 -12.36
CA LEU A 205 8.25 -17.64 -11.52
C LEU A 205 6.80 -18.01 -11.17
N GLY A 206 6.06 -18.59 -12.12
CA GLY A 206 4.73 -19.15 -11.87
C GLY A 206 4.76 -20.30 -10.85
N ALA A 207 5.74 -21.18 -10.94
CA ALA A 207 5.92 -22.26 -9.97
C ALA A 207 6.24 -21.73 -8.55
N ILE A 208 7.03 -20.66 -8.44
CA ILE A 208 7.29 -19.98 -7.16
C ILE A 208 5.98 -19.42 -6.59
N MET A 209 5.16 -18.74 -7.42
CA MET A 209 3.85 -18.24 -6.97
C MET A 209 2.93 -19.37 -6.49
N THR A 210 2.82 -20.46 -7.24
CA THR A 210 1.99 -21.61 -6.85
C THR A 210 2.54 -22.25 -5.55
N SER A 211 3.85 -22.35 -5.40
CA SER A 211 4.47 -22.87 -4.17
C SER A 211 4.21 -21.97 -2.96
N LEU A 212 4.25 -20.64 -3.15
CA LEU A 212 3.92 -19.67 -2.10
C LEU A 212 2.44 -19.81 -1.68
N GLN A 213 1.53 -19.95 -2.64
CA GLN A 213 0.11 -20.19 -2.39
C GLN A 213 -0.11 -21.48 -1.60
N GLY A 214 0.45 -22.60 -2.05
CA GLY A 214 0.34 -23.87 -1.36
C GLY A 214 0.97 -23.86 0.05
N TRP A 215 2.06 -23.10 0.23
CA TRP A 215 2.64 -22.89 1.54
C TRP A 215 1.70 -22.11 2.47
N LEU A 216 1.08 -21.03 1.99
CA LEU A 216 0.09 -20.26 2.77
C LEU A 216 -1.12 -21.13 3.14
N GLU A 217 -1.66 -21.90 2.19
CA GLU A 217 -2.79 -22.82 2.43
C GLU A 217 -2.45 -23.94 3.42
N SER A 218 -1.19 -24.36 3.49
CA SER A 218 -0.73 -25.36 4.45
C SER A 218 -0.62 -24.85 5.89
N MET A 219 -0.61 -23.53 6.08
CA MET A 219 -0.52 -22.93 7.41
C MET A 219 -1.85 -23.01 8.15
N SER A 220 -1.82 -23.53 9.36
CA SER A 220 -3.00 -23.64 10.22
C SER A 220 -2.61 -23.54 11.71
N GLY A 221 -3.57 -23.18 12.56
CA GLY A 221 -3.38 -23.14 14.01
C GLY A 221 -2.20 -22.25 14.42
N SER A 222 -1.25 -22.82 15.17
CA SER A 222 -0.11 -22.06 15.72
C SER A 222 0.82 -21.47 14.67
N SER A 223 0.98 -22.11 13.50
CA SER A 223 1.82 -21.60 12.43
C SER A 223 1.21 -20.38 11.74
N ALA A 224 -0.11 -20.35 11.57
CA ALA A 224 -0.83 -19.20 11.08
C ALA A 224 -0.73 -18.02 12.07
N ILE A 225 -0.93 -18.26 13.37
CA ILE A 225 -0.77 -17.25 14.41
C ILE A 225 0.65 -16.67 14.40
N LEU A 226 1.68 -17.52 14.28
CA LEU A 226 3.07 -17.07 14.18
C LEU A 226 3.31 -16.18 12.95
N LEU A 227 2.72 -16.54 11.80
CA LEU A 227 2.76 -15.69 10.61
C LEU A 227 2.11 -14.33 10.88
N GLY A 228 0.95 -14.31 11.55
CA GLY A 228 0.29 -13.07 11.98
C GLY A 228 1.17 -12.20 12.87
N VAL A 229 1.89 -12.80 13.83
CA VAL A 229 2.88 -12.10 14.66
C VAL A 229 3.97 -11.46 13.80
N ILE A 230 4.58 -12.23 12.89
CA ILE A 230 5.67 -11.76 12.03
C ILE A 230 5.19 -10.60 11.15
N VAL A 231 4.06 -10.77 10.48
CA VAL A 231 3.46 -9.73 9.64
C VAL A 231 3.16 -8.49 10.46
N GLY A 232 2.58 -8.64 11.65
CA GLY A 232 2.28 -7.53 12.55
C GLY A 232 3.53 -6.77 13.01
N LEU A 233 4.60 -7.47 13.35
CA LEU A 233 5.90 -6.86 13.66
C LEU A 233 6.44 -6.05 12.48
N MET A 234 6.40 -6.63 11.26
CA MET A 234 6.88 -5.98 10.04
C MET A 234 6.06 -4.72 9.69
N MET A 235 4.74 -4.77 9.85
CA MET A 235 3.85 -3.65 9.56
C MET A 235 4.12 -2.43 10.46
N CYS A 236 4.58 -2.67 11.68
CA CYS A 236 4.80 -1.62 12.69
C CYS A 236 6.27 -1.24 12.90
N PHE A 237 7.22 -1.88 12.18
CA PHE A 237 8.65 -1.65 12.34
C PHE A 237 9.10 -0.26 11.87
N ASP A 238 8.67 0.14 10.68
CA ASP A 238 9.11 1.38 10.02
C ASP A 238 7.95 2.26 9.51
N LEU A 239 6.71 1.96 9.92
CA LEU A 239 5.50 2.79 9.82
C LEU A 239 5.26 3.37 8.41
N GLY A 240 5.32 2.53 7.39
CA GLY A 240 5.19 2.89 5.98
C GLY A 240 6.51 2.84 5.20
N GLY A 241 7.61 2.44 5.85
CA GLY A 241 8.91 2.25 5.23
C GLY A 241 9.05 0.93 4.46
N PRO A 242 10.30 0.53 4.14
CA PRO A 242 10.57 -0.67 3.33
C PRO A 242 10.04 -1.97 3.91
N VAL A 243 10.12 -2.16 5.23
CA VAL A 243 9.69 -3.41 5.90
C VAL A 243 8.17 -3.51 5.93
N ASN A 244 7.48 -2.42 6.29
CA ASN A 244 6.02 -2.30 6.20
C ASN A 244 5.54 -2.61 4.78
N LYS A 245 6.15 -1.99 3.77
CA LYS A 245 5.81 -2.22 2.37
C LYS A 245 6.07 -3.66 1.92
N ALA A 246 7.10 -4.32 2.43
CA ALA A 246 7.36 -5.73 2.14
C ALA A 246 6.24 -6.63 2.67
N ALA A 247 5.76 -6.39 3.91
CA ALA A 247 4.63 -7.12 4.48
C ALA A 247 3.34 -6.86 3.69
N TYR A 248 3.08 -5.59 3.32
CA TYR A 248 1.95 -5.21 2.49
C TYR A 248 1.97 -5.88 1.11
N LEU A 249 3.15 -5.94 0.48
CA LEU A 249 3.35 -6.62 -0.79
C LEU A 249 3.10 -8.13 -0.69
N PHE A 250 3.56 -8.75 0.39
CA PHE A 250 3.30 -10.16 0.66
C PHE A 250 1.79 -10.44 0.78
N GLY A 251 1.05 -9.63 1.54
CA GLY A 251 -0.40 -9.75 1.64
C GLY A 251 -1.12 -9.55 0.31
N THR A 252 -0.74 -8.50 -0.46
CA THR A 252 -1.36 -8.23 -1.77
C THR A 252 -0.99 -9.26 -2.83
N ALA A 253 0.21 -9.82 -2.80
CA ALA A 253 0.60 -10.93 -3.68
C ALA A 253 -0.29 -12.15 -3.43
N GLY A 254 -0.54 -12.46 -2.15
CA GLY A 254 -1.44 -13.54 -1.74
C GLY A 254 -2.86 -13.36 -2.25
N LEU A 255 -3.40 -12.14 -2.22
CA LEU A 255 -4.78 -11.86 -2.68
C LEU A 255 -5.05 -12.31 -4.12
N SER A 256 -4.04 -12.27 -4.98
CA SER A 256 -4.20 -12.75 -6.37
C SER A 256 -4.44 -14.27 -6.45
N ALA A 257 -4.19 -15.01 -5.36
CA ALA A 257 -4.50 -16.43 -5.25
C ALA A 257 -5.98 -16.71 -5.01
N GLY A 258 -6.70 -15.79 -4.37
CA GLY A 258 -8.13 -15.93 -4.08
C GLY A 258 -8.45 -16.99 -3.01
N THR A 259 -7.48 -17.35 -2.15
CA THR A 259 -7.65 -18.38 -1.11
C THR A 259 -7.96 -17.77 0.24
N ASP A 260 -8.65 -18.50 1.12
CA ASP A 260 -8.98 -18.03 2.48
C ASP A 260 -7.73 -17.69 3.28
N ALA A 261 -6.68 -18.52 3.20
CA ALA A 261 -5.41 -18.25 3.85
C ALA A 261 -4.76 -16.93 3.39
N ALA A 262 -4.88 -16.59 2.10
CA ALA A 262 -4.39 -15.33 1.56
C ALA A 262 -5.23 -14.14 2.07
N TYR A 263 -6.53 -14.30 2.18
CA TYR A 263 -7.42 -13.30 2.77
C TYR A 263 -7.12 -13.06 4.26
N GLU A 264 -6.82 -14.13 5.02
CA GLU A 264 -6.41 -14.02 6.43
C GLU A 264 -5.11 -13.24 6.60
N VAL A 265 -4.11 -13.53 5.76
CA VAL A 265 -2.84 -12.76 5.75
C VAL A 265 -3.09 -11.28 5.43
N MET A 266 -3.95 -10.98 4.45
CA MET A 266 -4.27 -9.60 4.12
C MET A 266 -4.98 -8.88 5.27
N ALA A 267 -5.90 -9.56 5.96
CA ALA A 267 -6.53 -9.02 7.16
C ALA A 267 -5.51 -8.71 8.26
N ALA A 268 -4.59 -9.64 8.53
CA ALA A 268 -3.51 -9.43 9.50
C ALA A 268 -2.64 -8.22 9.13
N VAL A 269 -2.28 -8.05 7.84
CA VAL A 269 -1.56 -6.88 7.31
C VAL A 269 -2.32 -5.59 7.58
N MET A 270 -3.60 -5.54 7.16
CA MET A 270 -4.39 -4.31 7.29
C MET A 270 -4.66 -3.95 8.74
N ILE A 271 -5.09 -4.90 9.56
CA ILE A 271 -5.42 -4.64 10.96
C ILE A 271 -4.17 -4.19 11.73
N SER A 272 -3.04 -4.86 11.52
CA SER A 272 -1.78 -4.47 12.18
C SER A 272 -1.29 -3.08 11.76
N GLY A 273 -1.46 -2.71 10.48
CA GLY A 273 -1.08 -1.38 10.00
C GLY A 273 -1.98 -0.24 10.50
N MET A 274 -3.20 -0.54 10.92
CA MET A 274 -4.11 0.42 11.56
C MET A 274 -3.70 0.74 13.01
N VAL A 275 -3.03 -0.20 13.69
CA VAL A 275 -2.72 -0.11 15.13
C VAL A 275 -1.89 1.13 15.50
N PRO A 276 -0.74 1.45 14.86
CA PRO A 276 0.15 2.48 15.36
C PRO A 276 -0.50 3.87 15.52
N PRO A 277 -1.12 4.46 14.50
CA PRO A 277 -1.70 5.79 14.65
C PRO A 277 -2.90 5.82 15.59
N ILE A 278 -3.70 4.75 15.65
CA ILE A 278 -4.83 4.66 16.58
C ILE A 278 -4.32 4.53 18.03
N ALA A 279 -3.36 3.64 18.28
CA ALA A 279 -2.81 3.42 19.61
C ALA A 279 -2.11 4.67 20.17
N LEU A 280 -1.39 5.41 19.33
CA LEU A 280 -0.73 6.66 19.73
C LEU A 280 -1.74 7.76 20.02
N SER A 281 -2.83 7.86 19.27
CA SER A 281 -3.94 8.75 19.61
C SER A 281 -4.56 8.39 20.94
N VAL A 282 -4.88 7.11 21.17
CA VAL A 282 -5.44 6.62 22.43
C VAL A 282 -4.48 6.91 23.60
N ALA A 283 -3.17 6.65 23.43
CA ALA A 283 -2.17 6.90 24.44
C ALA A 283 -2.05 8.39 24.80
N THR A 284 -2.09 9.28 23.79
CA THR A 284 -2.12 10.74 24.00
C THR A 284 -3.36 11.22 24.72
N PHE A 285 -4.53 10.70 24.38
CA PHE A 285 -5.77 11.05 25.09
C PHE A 285 -5.77 10.57 26.56
N LEU A 286 -5.23 9.37 26.81
CA LEU A 286 -5.16 8.81 28.17
C LEU A 286 -4.11 9.47 29.04
N ARG A 287 -3.00 9.88 28.48
CA ARG A 287 -1.81 10.38 29.21
C ARG A 287 -1.08 11.50 28.46
N ALA A 288 -1.80 12.59 28.14
CA ALA A 288 -1.27 13.73 27.39
C ALA A 288 0.08 14.26 27.94
N LYS A 289 0.27 14.26 29.25
CA LYS A 289 1.51 14.75 29.90
C LYS A 289 2.78 13.96 29.53
N LEU A 290 2.67 12.78 28.95
CA LEU A 290 3.82 11.98 28.51
C LEU A 290 4.23 12.30 27.06
N PHE A 291 3.53 13.18 26.40
CA PHE A 291 3.70 13.52 24.99
C PHE A 291 3.96 15.02 24.84
N THR A 292 4.82 15.38 23.90
CA THR A 292 5.08 16.79 23.56
C THR A 292 3.81 17.45 22.97
N PRO A 293 3.70 18.79 22.99
CA PRO A 293 2.57 19.50 22.41
C PRO A 293 2.33 19.14 20.93
N ALA A 294 3.40 18.95 20.15
CA ALA A 294 3.32 18.54 18.75
C ALA A 294 2.75 17.11 18.61
N GLU A 295 3.19 16.16 19.46
CA GLU A 295 2.63 14.81 19.50
C GLU A 295 1.14 14.82 19.92
N GLN A 296 0.77 15.67 20.90
CA GLN A 296 -0.62 15.81 21.35
C GLN A 296 -1.51 16.36 20.23
N GLU A 297 -1.06 17.35 19.49
CA GLU A 297 -1.81 17.91 18.36
C GLU A 297 -1.99 16.86 17.24
N ASN A 298 -0.92 16.15 16.92
CA ASN A 298 -0.96 15.07 15.94
C ASN A 298 -1.88 13.92 16.39
N GLY A 299 -1.92 13.61 17.68
CA GLY A 299 -2.79 12.58 18.28
C GLY A 299 -4.28 12.85 18.09
N LYS A 300 -4.69 14.11 17.92
CA LYS A 300 -6.09 14.46 17.67
C LYS A 300 -6.62 13.93 16.33
N SER A 301 -5.75 13.78 15.33
CA SER A 301 -6.13 13.38 13.96
C SER A 301 -5.56 12.03 13.52
N ALA A 302 -4.49 11.54 14.15
CA ALA A 302 -3.81 10.32 13.73
C ALA A 302 -4.71 9.07 13.70
N TRP A 303 -5.70 8.98 14.60
CA TRP A 303 -6.66 7.87 14.61
C TRP A 303 -7.48 7.77 13.32
N LEU A 304 -7.83 8.91 12.69
CA LEU A 304 -8.54 8.91 11.40
C LEU A 304 -7.68 8.28 10.30
N LEU A 305 -6.38 8.61 10.27
CA LEU A 305 -5.43 8.00 9.36
C LEU A 305 -5.32 6.50 9.61
N GLY A 306 -5.25 6.09 10.90
CA GLY A 306 -5.23 4.69 11.29
C GLY A 306 -6.46 3.93 10.85
N LEU A 307 -7.66 4.48 11.02
CA LEU A 307 -8.89 3.88 10.54
C LEU A 307 -8.91 3.70 9.01
N SER A 308 -8.21 4.55 8.28
CA SER A 308 -8.06 4.46 6.81
C SER A 308 -6.93 3.50 6.36
N PHE A 309 -6.27 2.82 7.31
CA PHE A 309 -5.07 2.01 7.04
C PHE A 309 -3.89 2.85 6.54
N VAL A 310 -3.66 4.03 7.11
CA VAL A 310 -2.51 4.92 6.81
C VAL A 310 -1.58 4.94 8.02
N SER A 311 -0.61 4.02 8.03
CA SER A 311 0.35 3.82 9.14
C SER A 311 1.25 5.03 9.37
N GLU A 312 1.45 5.84 8.33
CA GLU A 312 2.27 7.06 8.33
C GLU A 312 1.78 8.13 9.33
N GLY A 313 0.53 8.04 9.79
CA GLY A 313 0.01 8.88 10.88
C GLY A 313 0.78 8.74 12.19
N ALA A 314 1.56 7.67 12.36
CA ALA A 314 2.42 7.42 13.52
C ALA A 314 3.84 8.01 13.37
N ILE A 315 4.27 8.43 12.17
CA ILE A 315 5.63 8.90 11.88
C ILE A 315 6.07 10.07 12.79
N PRO A 316 5.26 11.11 13.03
CA PRO A 316 5.68 12.21 13.90
C PRO A 316 6.04 11.78 15.32
N PHE A 317 5.34 10.77 15.86
CA PHE A 317 5.63 10.21 17.18
C PHE A 317 6.91 9.37 17.17
N ALA A 318 7.11 8.57 16.13
CA ALA A 318 8.32 7.76 15.98
C ALA A 318 9.55 8.62 15.71
N ALA A 319 9.40 9.74 15.00
CA ALA A 319 10.50 10.70 14.78
C ALA A 319 10.92 11.42 16.07
N ALA A 320 9.95 11.73 16.95
CA ALA A 320 10.23 12.36 18.24
C ALA A 320 10.85 11.37 19.25
N ASP A 321 10.45 10.10 19.21
CA ASP A 321 10.82 9.10 20.22
C ASP A 321 10.87 7.67 19.67
N PRO A 322 11.81 7.35 18.78
CA PRO A 322 11.83 6.08 18.08
C PRO A 322 11.98 4.86 18.99
N PHE A 323 12.83 4.97 20.02
CA PHE A 323 13.18 3.82 20.86
C PHE A 323 12.05 3.35 21.79
N ARG A 324 11.08 4.19 22.10
CA ARG A 324 9.91 3.83 22.91
C ARG A 324 8.68 3.59 22.05
N VAL A 325 8.50 4.37 20.98
CA VAL A 325 7.34 4.28 20.10
C VAL A 325 7.41 3.02 19.23
N ILE A 326 8.49 2.83 18.46
CA ILE A 326 8.56 1.72 17.49
C ILE A 326 8.40 0.36 18.16
N PRO A 327 9.15 -0.02 19.23
CA PRO A 327 8.95 -1.33 19.85
C PRO A 327 7.55 -1.53 20.42
N SER A 328 6.94 -0.45 20.98
CA SER A 328 5.58 -0.51 21.49
C SER A 328 4.55 -0.76 20.40
N MET A 329 4.72 -0.12 19.23
CA MET A 329 3.85 -0.33 18.07
C MET A 329 4.04 -1.73 17.50
N MET A 330 5.27 -2.25 17.46
CA MET A 330 5.56 -3.62 17.03
C MET A 330 4.86 -4.65 17.91
N LEU A 331 4.86 -4.49 19.23
CA LEU A 331 4.14 -5.37 20.14
C LEU A 331 2.62 -5.36 19.86
N GLY A 332 2.06 -4.17 19.64
CA GLY A 332 0.66 -4.04 19.30
C GLY A 332 0.31 -4.64 17.94
N GLY A 333 1.15 -4.42 16.93
CA GLY A 333 0.98 -5.03 15.62
C GLY A 333 1.04 -6.55 15.67
N ALA A 334 2.00 -7.10 16.43
CA ALA A 334 2.11 -8.54 16.67
C ALA A 334 0.84 -9.11 17.33
N ALA A 335 0.31 -8.41 18.34
CA ALA A 335 -0.91 -8.82 19.02
C ALA A 335 -2.13 -8.78 18.06
N ALA A 336 -2.24 -7.71 17.26
CA ALA A 336 -3.32 -7.59 16.26
C ALA A 336 -3.25 -8.70 15.21
N GLY A 337 -2.07 -8.92 14.62
CA GLY A 337 -1.85 -9.95 13.61
C GLY A 337 -2.11 -11.36 14.15
N ALA A 338 -1.59 -11.66 15.35
CA ALA A 338 -1.85 -12.93 16.03
C ALA A 338 -3.34 -13.16 16.26
N THR A 339 -4.04 -12.15 16.78
CA THR A 339 -5.49 -12.25 17.07
C THR A 339 -6.30 -12.38 15.79
N SER A 340 -5.95 -11.63 14.72
CA SER A 340 -6.61 -11.72 13.41
C SER A 340 -6.53 -13.14 12.86
N MET A 341 -5.32 -13.73 12.82
CA MET A 341 -5.12 -15.10 12.35
C MET A 341 -5.76 -16.15 13.25
N ALA A 342 -5.74 -15.93 14.57
CA ALA A 342 -6.39 -16.86 15.51
C ALA A 342 -7.91 -16.91 15.37
N LEU A 343 -8.51 -15.80 14.93
CA LEU A 343 -9.96 -15.70 14.69
C LEU A 343 -10.35 -16.05 13.25
N GLY A 344 -9.40 -16.37 12.38
CA GLY A 344 -9.65 -16.64 10.96
C GLY A 344 -10.24 -15.44 10.22
N VAL A 345 -9.79 -14.22 10.55
CA VAL A 345 -10.31 -13.01 9.92
C VAL A 345 -9.70 -12.87 8.54
N GLY A 346 -10.50 -12.98 7.49
CA GLY A 346 -10.10 -12.74 6.10
C GLY A 346 -10.47 -11.34 5.64
N ALA A 347 -9.67 -10.73 4.76
CA ALA A 347 -9.98 -9.46 4.09
C ALA A 347 -9.88 -9.63 2.59
N LYS A 348 -11.00 -9.46 1.89
CA LYS A 348 -11.08 -9.55 0.42
C LYS A 348 -10.67 -8.25 -0.28
N ALA A 349 -10.59 -7.14 0.46
CA ALA A 349 -10.10 -5.86 -0.01
C ALA A 349 -8.63 -5.66 0.39
N PRO A 350 -7.77 -5.15 -0.49
CA PRO A 350 -6.36 -4.98 -0.20
C PRO A 350 -6.02 -3.67 0.54
N HIS A 351 -6.97 -2.76 0.67
CA HIS A 351 -6.77 -1.45 1.30
C HIS A 351 -8.11 -0.87 1.76
N GLY A 352 -8.06 0.16 2.63
CA GLY A 352 -9.23 0.95 3.04
C GLY A 352 -9.57 0.85 4.53
N GLY A 353 -8.92 -0.02 5.28
CA GLY A 353 -9.12 -0.13 6.73
C GLY A 353 -10.57 -0.39 7.12
N ILE A 354 -11.13 0.44 8.00
CA ILE A 354 -12.53 0.29 8.48
C ILE A 354 -13.57 0.60 7.40
N PHE A 355 -13.22 1.39 6.38
CA PHE A 355 -14.17 1.76 5.32
C PHE A 355 -14.55 0.59 4.42
N VAL A 356 -13.79 -0.50 4.48
CA VAL A 356 -14.04 -1.75 3.78
C VAL A 356 -14.46 -2.88 4.74
N ILE A 357 -15.10 -2.53 5.84
CA ILE A 357 -15.52 -3.48 6.89
C ILE A 357 -16.34 -4.66 6.35
N PHE A 358 -17.16 -4.42 5.35
CA PHE A 358 -17.98 -5.45 4.69
C PHE A 358 -17.17 -6.44 3.84
N ALA A 359 -15.89 -6.16 3.56
CA ALA A 359 -14.96 -7.09 2.92
C ALA A 359 -14.19 -7.97 3.92
N TYR A 360 -14.45 -7.80 5.23
CA TYR A 360 -13.89 -8.67 6.26
C TYR A 360 -14.86 -9.78 6.66
N GLU A 361 -14.34 -10.96 6.79
CA GLU A 361 -15.10 -12.13 7.22
C GLU A 361 -14.28 -12.96 8.21
N PRO A 362 -14.74 -13.14 9.48
CA PRO A 362 -15.91 -12.46 10.08
C PRO A 362 -15.64 -10.98 10.40
N TRP A 363 -16.56 -10.08 10.03
CA TRP A 363 -16.39 -8.63 10.20
C TRP A 363 -16.15 -8.18 11.65
N TRP A 364 -16.73 -8.84 12.61
CA TRP A 364 -16.55 -8.54 14.05
C TRP A 364 -15.11 -8.85 14.50
N GLY A 365 -14.43 -9.79 13.85
CA GLY A 365 -13.05 -10.15 14.16
C GLY A 365 -12.08 -9.01 13.93
N LEU A 366 -12.35 -8.13 12.97
CA LEU A 366 -11.60 -6.87 12.75
C LEU A 366 -11.54 -6.06 14.06
N PHE A 367 -12.68 -5.84 14.72
CA PHE A 367 -12.72 -5.01 15.93
C PHE A 367 -11.99 -5.65 17.10
N ILE A 368 -12.11 -6.96 17.27
CA ILE A 368 -11.43 -7.68 18.37
C ILE A 368 -9.91 -7.62 18.15
N ALA A 369 -9.43 -7.93 16.96
CA ALA A 369 -8.02 -7.92 16.65
C ALA A 369 -7.43 -6.50 16.73
N LEU A 370 -8.12 -5.50 16.20
CA LEU A 370 -7.72 -4.10 16.28
C LEU A 370 -7.68 -3.61 17.74
N ALA A 371 -8.72 -3.89 18.52
CA ALA A 371 -8.77 -3.51 19.92
C ALA A 371 -7.66 -4.15 20.76
N ALA A 372 -7.37 -5.44 20.53
CA ALA A 372 -6.26 -6.14 21.17
C ALA A 372 -4.91 -5.46 20.84
N GLY A 373 -4.65 -5.21 19.56
CA GLY A 373 -3.41 -4.54 19.12
C GLY A 373 -3.28 -3.11 19.67
N VAL A 374 -4.34 -2.32 19.58
CA VAL A 374 -4.36 -0.94 20.10
C VAL A 374 -4.15 -0.91 21.61
N ALA A 375 -4.81 -1.79 22.36
CA ALA A 375 -4.61 -1.88 23.80
C ALA A 375 -3.16 -2.21 24.15
N VAL A 376 -2.60 -3.25 23.56
CA VAL A 376 -1.19 -3.66 23.80
C VAL A 376 -0.24 -2.53 23.44
N ALA A 377 -0.36 -1.89 22.27
CA ALA A 377 0.51 -0.80 21.85
C ALA A 377 0.40 0.44 22.75
N ALA A 378 -0.83 0.84 23.10
CA ALA A 378 -1.07 2.01 23.94
C ALA A 378 -0.52 1.79 25.35
N PHE A 379 -0.75 0.64 25.96
CA PHE A 379 -0.18 0.28 27.25
C PHE A 379 1.35 0.21 27.20
N ALA A 380 1.91 -0.42 26.16
CA ALA A 380 3.35 -0.54 26.00
C ALA A 380 4.03 0.82 25.88
N VAL A 381 3.51 1.75 25.08
CA VAL A 381 4.11 3.08 24.90
C VAL A 381 3.96 3.94 26.15
N ILE A 382 2.82 3.86 26.85
CA ILE A 382 2.62 4.56 28.12
C ILE A 382 3.58 4.01 29.19
N ALA A 383 3.73 2.70 29.28
CA ALA A 383 4.67 2.05 30.19
C ALA A 383 6.12 2.42 29.85
N ALA A 384 6.52 2.34 28.58
CA ALA A 384 7.87 2.71 28.14
C ALA A 384 8.19 4.18 28.46
N LYS A 385 7.27 5.11 28.20
CA LYS A 385 7.46 6.53 28.49
C LYS A 385 7.50 6.83 30.01
N ARG A 386 6.83 6.02 30.84
CA ARG A 386 6.88 6.15 32.30
C ARG A 386 8.12 5.53 32.94
N LEU A 387 8.50 4.33 32.50
CA LEU A 387 9.61 3.58 33.08
C LEU A 387 10.98 4.09 32.60
N TRP A 388 10.99 4.71 31.43
CA TRP A 388 12.20 5.29 30.86
C TRP A 388 11.97 6.76 30.49
N PRO A 389 11.96 7.66 31.47
CA PRO A 389 11.69 9.08 31.23
C PRO A 389 12.80 9.72 30.38
N ASN A 390 12.38 10.55 29.42
CA ASN A 390 13.31 11.35 28.61
C ASN A 390 13.20 12.81 29.05
N LYS A 391 14.24 13.31 29.74
CA LYS A 391 14.27 14.66 30.30
C LYS A 391 13.99 15.77 29.29
N THR A 392 14.48 15.63 28.05
CA THR A 392 14.24 16.59 26.96
C THR A 392 12.79 16.69 26.55
N ILE A 393 12.04 15.60 26.61
CA ILE A 393 10.60 15.58 26.27
C ILE A 393 9.78 16.13 27.45
N GLU A 394 10.18 15.80 28.69
CA GLU A 394 9.55 16.34 29.91
C GLU A 394 9.75 17.86 30.03
N GLU A 395 10.95 18.36 29.75
CA GLU A 395 11.24 19.79 29.70
C GLU A 395 10.45 20.52 28.60
N ALA A 396 10.34 19.95 27.41
CA ALA A 396 9.55 20.52 26.32
C ALA A 396 8.04 20.53 26.63
N ALA A 397 7.54 19.48 27.28
CA ALA A 397 6.14 19.41 27.73
C ALA A 397 5.87 20.37 28.90
N HIS A 398 6.83 20.58 29.78
CA HIS A 398 6.70 21.50 30.91
C HIS A 398 6.77 22.98 30.46
N ASN A 399 7.66 23.31 29.53
CA ASN A 399 7.82 24.66 28.99
C ASN A 399 6.62 25.10 28.11
N ALA A 400 5.91 24.16 27.52
CA ALA A 400 4.70 24.48 26.74
C ALA A 400 3.46 24.75 27.60
N VAL A 401 3.49 24.40 28.89
CA VAL A 401 2.40 24.65 29.86
C VAL A 401 2.71 25.93 30.69
N ALA A 402 3.95 26.46 30.61
CA ALA A 402 4.28 27.70 31.28
C ALA A 402 3.54 28.89 30.62
N PRO A 403 2.83 29.74 31.36
CA PRO A 403 2.18 30.93 30.79
C PRO A 403 3.25 31.84 30.15
N GLU A 404 2.95 32.38 28.98
CA GLU A 404 3.82 33.38 28.35
C GLU A 404 4.22 34.47 29.38
N PRO A 405 5.50 34.85 29.46
CA PRO A 405 5.92 35.93 30.35
C PRO A 405 5.15 37.18 29.93
N THR A 406 4.42 37.74 30.88
CA THR A 406 3.68 39.00 30.70
C THR A 406 4.65 40.06 30.14
N PRO A 407 4.34 40.69 29.00
CA PRO A 407 5.24 41.68 28.44
C PRO A 407 5.49 42.78 29.47
N THR A 408 6.74 42.96 29.84
CA THR A 408 7.17 44.05 30.73
C THR A 408 6.78 45.39 30.08
N PRO A 409 6.04 46.25 30.75
CA PRO A 409 5.67 47.53 30.16
C PRO A 409 6.95 48.31 29.86
N THR A 410 7.12 48.65 28.59
CA THR A 410 8.16 49.57 28.13
C THR A 410 8.03 50.89 28.86
N PRO A 411 9.07 51.45 29.51
CA PRO A 411 9.00 52.75 30.14
C PRO A 411 8.69 53.80 29.05
N SER A 412 7.57 54.53 29.19
CA SER A 412 7.25 55.65 28.32
C SER A 412 8.37 56.69 28.48
N ALA A 413 9.09 56.97 27.40
CA ALA A 413 9.95 58.13 27.31
C ALA A 413 9.05 59.35 27.43
N SER A 414 9.01 59.95 28.66
CA SER A 414 8.43 61.28 28.88
C SER A 414 9.32 62.31 28.21
N ALA A 415 8.73 63.07 27.33
CA ALA A 415 9.26 64.22 26.65
C ALA A 415 9.92 65.23 27.62
N ALA A 416 11.09 65.70 27.25
CA ALA A 416 11.57 67.05 27.52
C ALA A 416 11.96 67.71 26.20
#